data_b8501c9269862861df20c9127c840774
#
_entry.id   b8501c9269862861df20c9127c840774
#
_cell.length_a   1.000
_cell.length_b   1.000
_cell.length_c   1.000
_cell.angle_alpha   90.00
_cell.angle_beta   90.00
_cell.angle_gamma   90.00
#
_symmetry.space_group_name_H-M   'P 1'
#
loop_
_entity.id
_entity.type
_entity.pdbx_description
1 polymer ?
#
loop_
_entity_poly.entity_id
_entity_poly.type
_entity_poly.pdbx_seq_one_letter_code
_entity_poly.pdbx_strand_id
1 'polypeptide(L)'
;MVQKHKNLKTLRFAKIISYIFDGSVLVLPVFLAICFYGKQNLAAIVPAFLTAIIFTALIPYMAILLLYKARKVSDLQIPKRKERLFPLLIINTCIVAGFFVLIYMQPEKLLLSVYMIYLLGLPAISLITLFWKISFHASYVTLFSIVYLIVFGKWGILTIPLILLVGWSRIKLKRHTLAQVLGGIAVIGTISLTVFYITGYLTTDYRAISELSWLLRSSSDYMNLVLPGFGLTLVFILAYIFLQIY
;
A
#
# COMPACT_ATOMS: atom_id res chain seq x y z
N MET A 1 -35.13 15.04 10.17
CA MET A 1 -34.77 14.54 8.82
C MET A 1 -33.36 14.95 8.40
N VAL A 2 -32.95 16.21 8.51
CA VAL A 2 -31.65 16.75 8.08
C VAL A 2 -30.44 15.99 8.68
N GLN A 3 -30.46 15.69 9.98
CA GLN A 3 -29.35 14.97 10.67
C GLN A 3 -29.17 13.52 10.15
N LYS A 4 -30.26 12.83 9.80
CA LYS A 4 -30.23 11.46 9.26
C LYS A 4 -29.64 11.46 7.83
N HIS A 5 -30.00 12.46 7.01
CA HIS A 5 -29.43 12.63 5.65
C HIS A 5 -27.94 12.98 5.67
N LYS A 6 -27.49 13.86 6.58
CA LYS A 6 -26.08 14.21 6.74
C LYS A 6 -25.24 13.00 7.16
N ASN A 7 -25.77 12.17 8.04
CA ASN A 7 -25.10 10.93 8.47
C ASN A 7 -24.97 9.91 7.34
N LEU A 8 -25.98 9.77 6.47
CA LEU A 8 -25.94 8.87 5.33
C LEU A 8 -24.89 9.30 4.28
N LYS A 9 -24.79 10.59 3.95
CA LYS A 9 -23.78 11.11 3.03
C LYS A 9 -22.36 10.86 3.55
N THR A 10 -22.14 11.11 4.83
CA THR A 10 -20.82 10.89 5.47
C THR A 10 -20.43 9.41 5.49
N LEU A 11 -21.39 8.50 5.71
CA LEU A 11 -21.13 7.06 5.66
C LEU A 11 -20.83 6.58 4.23
N ARG A 12 -21.53 7.10 3.22
CA ARG A 12 -21.23 6.81 1.82
C ARG A 12 -19.83 7.27 1.45
N PHE A 13 -19.45 8.49 1.82
CA PHE A 13 -18.11 9.02 1.59
C PHE A 13 -17.05 8.16 2.27
N ALA A 14 -17.22 7.81 3.54
CA ALA A 14 -16.31 6.92 4.24
C ALA A 14 -16.18 5.54 3.55
N LYS A 15 -17.27 5.01 3.00
CA LYS A 15 -17.27 3.75 2.26
C LYS A 15 -16.45 3.87 0.96
N ILE A 16 -16.63 4.95 0.20
CA ILE A 16 -15.85 5.23 -1.02
C ILE A 16 -14.36 5.30 -0.69
N ILE A 17 -13.96 6.08 0.32
CA ILE A 17 -12.56 6.15 0.77
C ILE A 17 -12.02 4.77 1.14
N SER A 18 -12.80 3.95 1.84
CA SER A 18 -12.38 2.59 2.21
C SER A 18 -12.16 1.67 1.01
N TYR A 19 -12.90 1.84 -0.10
CA TYR A 19 -12.68 1.05 -1.32
C TYR A 19 -11.49 1.56 -2.13
N ILE A 20 -11.35 2.89 -2.30
CA ILE A 20 -10.23 3.50 -3.03
C ILE A 20 -8.89 3.12 -2.41
N PHE A 21 -8.80 3.16 -1.09
CA PHE A 21 -7.59 2.87 -0.34
C PHE A 21 -7.56 1.44 0.23
N ASP A 22 -8.16 0.50 -0.49
CA ASP A 22 -8.00 -0.92 -0.20
C ASP A 22 -6.59 -1.40 -0.54
N GLY A 23 -6.09 -2.39 0.21
CA GLY A 23 -4.74 -2.89 0.01
C GLY A 23 -4.48 -3.44 -1.39
N SER A 24 -5.45 -4.13 -1.98
CA SER A 24 -5.35 -4.65 -3.35
C SER A 24 -5.25 -3.55 -4.40
N VAL A 25 -5.81 -2.38 -4.12
CA VAL A 25 -5.74 -1.21 -5.01
C VAL A 25 -4.41 -0.48 -4.85
N LEU A 26 -3.96 -0.27 -3.59
CA LEU A 26 -2.75 0.50 -3.31
C LEU A 26 -1.45 -0.22 -3.71
N VAL A 27 -1.46 -1.53 -3.86
CA VAL A 27 -0.29 -2.29 -4.34
C VAL A 27 0.18 -1.77 -5.70
N LEU A 28 -0.75 -1.55 -6.63
CA LEU A 28 -0.41 -1.11 -7.98
C LEU A 28 0.31 0.26 -8.02
N PRO A 29 -0.23 1.35 -7.43
CA PRO A 29 0.47 2.62 -7.40
C PRO A 29 1.76 2.59 -6.59
N VAL A 30 1.89 1.75 -5.56
CA VAL A 30 3.15 1.58 -4.81
C VAL A 30 4.25 1.07 -5.74
N PHE A 31 4.04 -0.02 -6.46
CA PHE A 31 5.05 -0.54 -7.38
C PHE A 31 5.22 0.33 -8.63
N LEU A 32 4.15 0.96 -9.11
CA LEU A 32 4.24 1.90 -10.24
C LEU A 32 5.12 3.10 -9.90
N ALA A 33 5.06 3.63 -8.68
CA ALA A 33 5.91 4.74 -8.23
C ALA A 33 7.41 4.41 -8.40
N ILE A 34 7.80 3.14 -8.18
CA ILE A 34 9.19 2.70 -8.29
C ILE A 34 9.72 2.85 -9.72
N CYS A 35 8.86 2.65 -10.73
CA CYS A 35 9.23 2.83 -12.14
C CYS A 35 9.65 4.27 -12.46
N PHE A 36 9.27 5.24 -11.64
CA PHE A 36 9.66 6.65 -11.77
C PHE A 36 10.88 7.04 -10.92
N TYR A 37 11.47 6.10 -10.18
CA TYR A 37 12.63 6.38 -9.35
C TYR A 37 13.92 6.31 -10.17
N GLY A 38 14.58 7.46 -10.36
CA GLY A 38 15.82 7.55 -11.13
C GLY A 38 15.65 7.28 -12.64
N LYS A 39 16.78 7.02 -13.32
CA LYS A 39 16.79 6.64 -14.75
C LYS A 39 16.67 5.12 -14.86
N GLN A 40 15.47 4.60 -14.90
CA GLN A 40 15.21 3.16 -14.97
C GLN A 40 15.25 2.64 -16.41
N ASN A 41 15.85 1.46 -16.59
CA ASN A 41 15.68 0.71 -17.84
C ASN A 41 14.33 -0.03 -17.77
N LEU A 42 13.35 0.44 -18.55
CA LEU A 42 12.01 -0.14 -18.55
C LEU A 42 12.00 -1.63 -18.95
N ALA A 43 12.89 -2.06 -19.86
CA ALA A 43 12.97 -3.46 -20.25
C ALA A 43 13.40 -4.37 -19.07
N ALA A 44 14.23 -3.86 -18.17
CA ALA A 44 14.67 -4.59 -16.97
C ALA A 44 13.65 -4.54 -15.84
N ILE A 45 13.01 -3.38 -15.62
CA ILE A 45 12.12 -3.21 -14.46
C ILE A 45 10.72 -3.81 -14.68
N VAL A 46 10.19 -3.81 -15.92
CA VAL A 46 8.82 -4.27 -16.20
C VAL A 46 8.58 -5.73 -15.79
N PRO A 47 9.45 -6.71 -16.12
CA PRO A 47 9.23 -8.10 -15.68
C PRO A 47 9.18 -8.23 -14.16
N ALA A 48 10.07 -7.56 -13.43
CA ALA A 48 10.10 -7.59 -11.97
C ALA A 48 8.87 -6.87 -11.37
N PHE A 49 8.45 -5.75 -11.94
CA PHE A 49 7.22 -5.04 -11.58
C PHE A 49 5.99 -5.95 -11.75
N LEU A 50 5.85 -6.60 -12.91
CA LEU A 50 4.74 -7.53 -13.17
C LEU A 50 4.76 -8.70 -12.18
N THR A 51 5.91 -9.28 -11.91
CA THR A 51 6.07 -10.34 -10.90
C THR A 51 5.62 -9.84 -9.53
N ALA A 52 6.06 -8.66 -9.11
CA ALA A 52 5.64 -8.08 -7.83
C ALA A 52 4.12 -7.92 -7.76
N ILE A 53 3.47 -7.37 -8.78
CA ILE A 53 2.01 -7.21 -8.84
C ILE A 53 1.28 -8.56 -8.85
N ILE A 54 1.76 -9.53 -9.61
CA ILE A 54 1.15 -10.86 -9.68
C ILE A 54 1.09 -11.50 -8.30
N PHE A 55 2.21 -11.49 -7.56
CA PHE A 55 2.30 -12.20 -6.28
C PHE A 55 1.78 -11.38 -5.08
N THR A 56 1.77 -10.06 -5.12
CA THR A 56 1.26 -9.23 -4.02
C THR A 56 -0.20 -8.81 -4.17
N ALA A 57 -0.74 -8.80 -5.40
CA ALA A 57 -2.10 -8.37 -5.66
C ALA A 57 -2.93 -9.38 -6.46
N LEU A 58 -2.51 -9.76 -7.67
CA LEU A 58 -3.37 -10.50 -8.61
C LEU A 58 -3.75 -11.88 -8.06
N ILE A 59 -2.77 -12.73 -7.76
CA ILE A 59 -3.03 -14.10 -7.24
C ILE A 59 -3.76 -14.03 -5.89
N PRO A 60 -3.33 -13.23 -4.89
CA PRO A 60 -4.06 -13.04 -3.65
C PRO A 60 -5.52 -12.59 -3.84
N TYR A 61 -5.76 -11.61 -4.70
CA TYR A 61 -7.11 -11.12 -4.96
C TYR A 61 -7.99 -12.17 -5.61
N MET A 62 -7.46 -12.90 -6.61
CA MET A 62 -8.18 -14.00 -7.26
C MET A 62 -8.51 -15.11 -6.26
N ALA A 63 -7.59 -15.46 -5.37
CA ALA A 63 -7.85 -16.44 -4.31
C ALA A 63 -8.98 -15.98 -3.38
N ILE A 64 -8.95 -14.73 -2.92
CA ILE A 64 -10.02 -14.17 -2.09
C ILE A 64 -11.37 -14.17 -2.85
N LEU A 65 -11.36 -13.81 -4.13
CA LEU A 65 -12.57 -13.83 -4.97
C LEU A 65 -13.16 -15.24 -5.10
N LEU A 66 -12.30 -16.26 -5.28
CA LEU A 66 -12.73 -17.66 -5.31
C LEU A 66 -13.31 -18.11 -3.96
N LEU A 67 -12.68 -17.73 -2.84
CA LEU A 67 -13.20 -18.00 -1.50
C LEU A 67 -14.55 -17.31 -1.26
N TYR A 68 -14.71 -16.07 -1.76
CA TYR A 68 -15.99 -15.36 -1.68
C TYR A 68 -17.08 -16.05 -2.50
N LYS A 69 -16.81 -16.42 -3.76
CA LYS A 69 -17.74 -17.17 -4.61
C LYS A 69 -18.09 -18.53 -3.99
N ALA A 70 -17.15 -19.21 -3.37
CA ALA A 70 -17.34 -20.45 -2.64
C ALA A 70 -18.02 -20.27 -1.26
N ARG A 71 -18.44 -19.04 -0.91
CA ARG A 71 -19.08 -18.70 0.38
C ARG A 71 -18.22 -19.05 1.62
N LYS A 72 -16.91 -19.13 1.45
CA LYS A 72 -15.96 -19.36 2.56
C LYS A 72 -15.61 -18.08 3.30
N VAL A 73 -15.77 -16.91 2.67
CA VAL A 73 -15.69 -15.58 3.28
C VAL A 73 -16.95 -14.80 2.96
N SER A 74 -17.37 -13.94 3.89
CA SER A 74 -18.65 -13.21 3.79
C SER A 74 -18.59 -11.90 3.00
N ASP A 75 -17.37 -11.38 2.75
CA ASP A 75 -17.12 -10.09 2.10
C ASP A 75 -15.68 -10.10 1.57
N LEU A 76 -15.43 -9.45 0.42
CA LEU A 76 -14.09 -9.34 -0.16
C LEU A 76 -13.10 -8.59 0.75
N GLN A 77 -13.56 -7.65 1.57
CA GLN A 77 -12.74 -6.96 2.57
C GLN A 77 -12.54 -7.75 3.88
N ILE A 78 -13.13 -8.91 4.00
CA ILE A 78 -13.05 -9.85 5.12
C ILE A 78 -13.12 -9.13 6.49
N PRO A 79 -14.27 -8.49 6.81
CA PRO A 79 -14.41 -7.71 8.03
C PRO A 79 -14.38 -8.56 9.31
N LYS A 80 -14.77 -9.84 9.20
CA LYS A 80 -14.80 -10.75 10.33
C LYS A 80 -13.42 -11.38 10.55
N ARG A 81 -12.86 -11.21 11.76
CA ARG A 81 -11.52 -11.72 12.10
C ARG A 81 -11.40 -13.23 11.90
N LYS A 82 -12.41 -14.00 12.28
CA LYS A 82 -12.42 -15.46 12.17
C LYS A 82 -12.27 -15.97 10.73
N GLU A 83 -12.71 -15.19 9.74
CA GLU A 83 -12.65 -15.55 8.32
C GLU A 83 -11.29 -15.21 7.68
N ARG A 84 -10.36 -14.53 8.39
CA ARG A 84 -9.09 -14.02 7.84
C ARG A 84 -7.97 -15.04 7.77
N LEU A 85 -7.96 -16.06 8.63
CA LEU A 85 -6.83 -16.97 8.78
C LEU A 85 -6.43 -17.59 7.44
N PHE A 86 -7.37 -18.23 6.76
CA PHE A 86 -7.09 -18.95 5.53
C PHE A 86 -6.69 -18.01 4.36
N PRO A 87 -7.40 -16.89 4.09
CA PRO A 87 -6.93 -15.89 3.14
C PRO A 87 -5.53 -15.35 3.44
N LEU A 88 -5.21 -15.06 4.71
CA LEU A 88 -3.90 -14.56 5.10
C LEU A 88 -2.79 -15.59 4.88
N LEU A 89 -3.04 -16.89 5.11
CA LEU A 89 -2.10 -17.95 4.77
C LEU A 89 -1.79 -17.94 3.27
N ILE A 90 -2.81 -17.88 2.42
CA ILE A 90 -2.63 -17.82 0.96
C ILE A 90 -1.82 -16.59 0.57
N ILE A 91 -2.18 -15.40 1.08
CA ILE A 91 -1.47 -14.15 0.76
C ILE A 91 0.00 -14.25 1.15
N ASN A 92 0.29 -14.70 2.38
CA ASN A 92 1.67 -14.81 2.86
C ASN A 92 2.47 -15.84 2.03
N THR A 93 1.87 -16.97 1.66
CA THR A 93 2.51 -17.95 0.79
C THR A 93 2.83 -17.37 -0.59
N CYS A 94 1.89 -16.62 -1.19
CA CYS A 94 2.12 -15.94 -2.46
C CYS A 94 3.30 -14.96 -2.38
N ILE A 95 3.36 -14.17 -1.30
CA ILE A 95 4.44 -13.18 -1.12
C ILE A 95 5.79 -13.88 -0.96
N VAL A 96 5.86 -14.95 -0.20
CA VAL A 96 7.10 -15.74 -0.06
C VAL A 96 7.51 -16.33 -1.42
N ALA A 97 6.60 -16.92 -2.16
CA ALA A 97 6.89 -17.46 -3.48
C ALA A 97 7.39 -16.37 -4.46
N GLY A 98 6.71 -15.22 -4.50
CA GLY A 98 7.11 -14.10 -5.34
C GLY A 98 8.48 -13.51 -4.96
N PHE A 99 8.84 -13.54 -3.69
CA PHE A 99 10.16 -13.11 -3.23
C PHE A 99 11.28 -13.97 -3.82
N PHE A 100 11.14 -15.30 -3.83
CA PHE A 100 12.13 -16.18 -4.45
C PHE A 100 12.23 -15.97 -5.96
N VAL A 101 11.11 -15.76 -6.66
CA VAL A 101 11.12 -15.42 -8.08
C VAL A 101 11.85 -14.08 -8.32
N LEU A 102 11.58 -13.06 -7.51
CA LEU A 102 12.21 -11.76 -7.64
C LEU A 102 13.71 -11.81 -7.35
N ILE A 103 14.16 -12.54 -6.32
CA ILE A 103 15.61 -12.71 -6.06
C ILE A 103 16.31 -13.32 -7.28
N TYR A 104 15.71 -14.33 -7.91
CA TYR A 104 16.27 -14.94 -9.12
C TYR A 104 16.37 -13.92 -10.29
N MET A 105 15.43 -12.99 -10.39
CA MET A 105 15.41 -11.94 -11.43
C MET A 105 16.38 -10.80 -11.16
N GLN A 106 16.99 -10.71 -9.95
CA GLN A 106 17.89 -9.63 -9.55
C GLN A 106 17.33 -8.23 -9.83
N PRO A 107 16.14 -7.87 -9.30
CA PRO A 107 15.48 -6.62 -9.60
C PRO A 107 16.25 -5.44 -9.00
N GLU A 108 15.86 -4.24 -9.42
CA GLU A 108 16.32 -2.99 -8.82
C GLU A 108 16.15 -2.99 -7.29
N LYS A 109 17.15 -2.47 -6.59
CA LYS A 109 17.24 -2.48 -5.11
C LYS A 109 15.99 -1.88 -4.45
N LEU A 110 15.42 -0.80 -5.02
CA LEU A 110 14.23 -0.17 -4.46
C LEU A 110 13.01 -1.10 -4.56
N LEU A 111 12.82 -1.76 -5.72
CA LEU A 111 11.71 -2.72 -5.89
C LEU A 111 11.83 -3.87 -4.89
N LEU A 112 13.03 -4.42 -4.74
CA LEU A 112 13.28 -5.48 -3.77
C LEU A 112 13.05 -4.99 -2.33
N SER A 113 13.48 -3.77 -1.99
CA SER A 113 13.27 -3.18 -0.66
C SER A 113 11.78 -3.04 -0.35
N VAL A 114 10.98 -2.52 -1.29
CA VAL A 114 9.52 -2.42 -1.11
C VAL A 114 8.89 -3.81 -1.00
N TYR A 115 9.34 -4.77 -1.80
CA TYR A 115 8.84 -6.14 -1.70
C TYR A 115 9.19 -6.79 -0.35
N MET A 116 10.38 -6.53 0.20
CA MET A 116 10.75 -6.95 1.55
C MET A 116 9.82 -6.37 2.64
N ILE A 117 9.31 -5.14 2.46
CA ILE A 117 8.32 -4.59 3.38
C ILE A 117 7.02 -5.42 3.35
N TYR A 118 6.56 -5.87 2.18
CA TYR A 118 5.43 -6.80 2.09
C TYR A 118 5.76 -8.14 2.74
N LEU A 119 6.96 -8.70 2.48
CA LEU A 119 7.42 -9.99 3.01
C LEU A 119 7.50 -10.01 4.54
N LEU A 120 7.91 -8.92 5.16
CA LEU A 120 8.01 -8.81 6.63
C LEU A 120 6.70 -8.29 7.25
N GLY A 121 6.08 -7.31 6.61
CA GLY A 121 4.92 -6.60 7.15
C GLY A 121 3.64 -7.41 7.14
N LEU A 122 3.35 -8.13 6.05
CA LEU A 122 2.11 -8.90 5.98
C LEU A 122 2.09 -10.09 6.95
N PRO A 123 3.15 -10.90 7.11
CA PRO A 123 3.19 -11.90 8.17
C PRO A 123 3.05 -11.28 9.56
N ALA A 124 3.72 -10.16 9.84
CA ALA A 124 3.61 -9.47 11.14
C ALA A 124 2.17 -9.04 11.43
N ILE A 125 1.51 -8.38 10.48
CA ILE A 125 0.10 -7.97 10.61
C ILE A 125 -0.82 -9.19 10.70
N SER A 126 -0.55 -10.26 9.95
CA SER A 126 -1.31 -11.49 9.98
C SER A 126 -1.24 -12.13 11.36
N LEU A 127 -0.04 -12.20 11.94
CA LEU A 127 0.18 -12.74 13.27
C LEU A 127 -0.56 -11.91 14.34
N ILE A 128 -0.43 -10.60 14.31
CA ILE A 128 -1.14 -9.69 15.21
C ILE A 128 -2.66 -9.87 15.07
N THR A 129 -3.16 -10.03 13.83
CA THR A 129 -4.60 -10.19 13.57
C THR A 129 -5.19 -11.43 14.25
N LEU A 130 -4.41 -12.46 14.55
CA LEU A 130 -4.88 -13.64 15.27
C LEU A 130 -5.37 -13.29 16.70
N PHE A 131 -4.74 -12.31 17.32
CA PHE A 131 -5.02 -11.90 18.70
C PHE A 131 -5.78 -10.57 18.77
N TRP A 132 -5.44 -9.62 17.89
CA TRP A 132 -5.96 -8.26 17.91
C TRP A 132 -6.26 -7.76 16.48
N LYS A 133 -7.47 -7.26 16.26
CA LYS A 133 -7.98 -6.85 14.94
C LYS A 133 -7.29 -5.58 14.45
N ILE A 134 -6.05 -5.68 13.95
CA ILE A 134 -5.30 -4.56 13.37
C ILE A 134 -5.89 -4.08 12.03
N SER A 135 -5.65 -2.81 11.64
CA SER A 135 -6.19 -2.21 10.43
C SER A 135 -5.25 -2.37 9.23
N PHE A 136 -5.55 -3.30 8.34
CA PHE A 136 -4.81 -3.47 7.08
C PHE A 136 -4.85 -2.22 6.19
N HIS A 137 -5.99 -1.53 6.07
CA HIS A 137 -6.11 -0.30 5.28
C HIS A 137 -5.16 0.79 5.77
N ALA A 138 -5.07 1.00 7.09
CA ALA A 138 -4.13 1.96 7.67
C ALA A 138 -2.69 1.56 7.39
N SER A 139 -2.38 0.27 7.45
CA SER A 139 -1.06 -0.26 7.11
C SER A 139 -0.69 0.00 5.64
N TYR A 140 -1.58 -0.34 4.71
CA TYR A 140 -1.31 -0.15 3.28
C TYR A 140 -1.16 1.32 2.88
N VAL A 141 -1.99 2.22 3.40
CA VAL A 141 -1.85 3.66 3.11
C VAL A 141 -0.59 4.24 3.74
N THR A 142 -0.14 3.71 4.88
CA THR A 142 1.14 4.10 5.50
C THR A 142 2.30 3.68 4.63
N LEU A 143 2.34 2.42 4.16
CA LEU A 143 3.35 1.96 3.20
C LEU A 143 3.35 2.82 1.93
N PHE A 144 2.18 3.03 1.34
CA PHE A 144 2.01 3.89 0.17
C PHE A 144 2.63 5.28 0.41
N SER A 145 2.29 5.94 1.52
CA SER A 145 2.81 7.28 1.83
C SER A 145 4.33 7.29 2.02
N ILE A 146 4.90 6.28 2.69
CA ILE A 146 6.35 6.18 2.88
C ILE A 146 7.07 5.94 1.56
N VAL A 147 6.57 5.03 0.70
CA VAL A 147 7.15 4.80 -0.63
C VAL A 147 7.10 6.06 -1.48
N TYR A 148 5.97 6.78 -1.48
CA TYR A 148 5.83 8.04 -2.21
C TYR A 148 6.77 9.12 -1.68
N LEU A 149 7.02 9.17 -0.38
CA LEU A 149 8.00 10.07 0.22
C LEU A 149 9.44 9.73 -0.25
N ILE A 150 9.80 8.45 -0.32
CA ILE A 150 11.10 7.99 -0.81
C ILE A 150 11.27 8.29 -2.31
N VAL A 151 10.23 8.02 -3.12
CA VAL A 151 10.31 8.16 -4.59
C VAL A 151 10.21 9.62 -5.03
N PHE A 152 9.27 10.38 -4.49
CA PHE A 152 8.93 11.73 -4.95
C PHE A 152 9.38 12.84 -3.98
N GLY A 153 10.12 12.50 -2.91
CA GLY A 153 10.67 13.46 -1.96
C GLY A 153 9.57 14.35 -1.35
N LYS A 154 9.80 15.67 -1.35
CA LYS A 154 8.87 16.65 -0.76
C LYS A 154 7.43 16.55 -1.29
N TRP A 155 7.25 16.11 -2.52
CA TRP A 155 5.91 15.91 -3.09
C TRP A 155 5.18 14.71 -2.49
N GLY A 156 5.91 13.69 -2.04
CA GLY A 156 5.35 12.56 -1.31
C GLY A 156 4.66 12.96 0.00
N ILE A 157 5.02 14.11 0.60
CA ILE A 157 4.37 14.65 1.81
C ILE A 157 2.86 14.83 1.60
N LEU A 158 2.43 15.12 0.37
CA LEU A 158 1.01 15.27 0.03
C LEU A 158 0.18 14.01 0.25
N THR A 159 0.82 12.85 0.38
CA THR A 159 0.13 11.58 0.67
C THR A 159 -0.10 11.34 2.16
N ILE A 160 0.62 12.01 3.04
CA ILE A 160 0.50 11.82 4.51
C ILE A 160 -0.94 12.08 5.03
N PRO A 161 -1.67 13.14 4.60
CA PRO A 161 -3.06 13.35 5.00
C PRO A 161 -3.98 12.17 4.66
N LEU A 162 -3.64 11.34 3.67
CA LEU A 162 -4.44 10.16 3.32
C LEU A 162 -4.46 9.12 4.44
N ILE A 163 -3.39 9.03 5.25
CA ILE A 163 -3.34 8.15 6.42
C ILE A 163 -4.45 8.54 7.41
N LEU A 164 -4.61 9.84 7.67
CA LEU A 164 -5.67 10.36 8.55
C LEU A 164 -7.05 10.12 7.96
N LEU A 165 -7.21 10.38 6.66
CA LEU A 165 -8.47 10.21 5.93
C LEU A 165 -8.94 8.74 5.95
N VAL A 166 -8.02 7.82 5.67
CA VAL A 166 -8.32 6.37 5.70
C VAL A 166 -8.60 5.93 7.14
N GLY A 167 -7.80 6.34 8.11
CA GLY A 167 -8.03 6.05 9.52
C GLY A 167 -9.40 6.51 9.99
N TRP A 168 -9.78 7.75 9.68
CA TRP A 168 -11.12 8.27 9.94
C TRP A 168 -12.21 7.43 9.29
N SER A 169 -12.04 7.05 8.03
CA SER A 169 -13.00 6.19 7.31
C SER A 169 -13.24 4.88 8.04
N ARG A 170 -12.17 4.21 8.52
CA ARG A 170 -12.28 2.92 9.21
C ARG A 170 -12.98 3.03 10.57
N ILE A 171 -12.75 4.13 11.28
CA ILE A 171 -13.42 4.44 12.55
C ILE A 171 -14.89 4.78 12.30
N LYS A 172 -15.17 5.65 11.31
CA LYS A 172 -16.53 6.08 10.96
C LYS A 172 -17.42 4.92 10.52
N LEU A 173 -16.85 3.95 9.79
CA LEU A 173 -17.54 2.72 9.37
C LEU A 173 -17.65 1.68 10.51
N LYS A 174 -17.18 1.99 11.73
CA LYS A 174 -17.16 1.07 12.88
C LYS A 174 -16.43 -0.26 12.57
N ARG A 175 -15.46 -0.23 11.64
CA ARG A 175 -14.67 -1.41 11.26
C ARG A 175 -13.47 -1.60 12.20
N HIS A 176 -12.90 -0.50 12.72
CA HIS A 176 -11.76 -0.47 13.62
C HIS A 176 -11.88 0.61 14.70
N THR A 177 -11.21 0.41 15.83
CA THR A 177 -10.97 1.44 16.83
C THR A 177 -9.77 2.31 16.45
N LEU A 178 -9.60 3.47 17.09
CA LEU A 178 -8.43 4.31 16.90
C LEU A 178 -7.12 3.55 17.18
N ALA A 179 -7.07 2.78 18.28
CA ALA A 179 -5.89 1.98 18.61
C ALA A 179 -5.54 0.96 17.53
N GLN A 180 -6.53 0.32 16.89
CA GLN A 180 -6.31 -0.63 15.79
C GLN A 180 -5.79 0.03 14.52
N VAL A 181 -6.19 1.28 14.27
CA VAL A 181 -5.67 2.11 13.17
C VAL A 181 -4.23 2.50 13.46
N LEU A 182 -3.97 3.05 14.65
CA LEU A 182 -2.62 3.44 15.07
C LEU A 182 -1.65 2.26 15.10
N GLY A 183 -2.11 1.08 15.54
CA GLY A 183 -1.32 -0.14 15.49
C GLY A 183 -0.91 -0.52 14.08
N GLY A 184 -1.81 -0.41 13.10
CA GLY A 184 -1.49 -0.66 11.69
C GLY A 184 -0.46 0.31 11.14
N ILE A 185 -0.59 1.60 11.46
CA ILE A 185 0.37 2.64 11.11
C ILE A 185 1.73 2.35 11.73
N ALA A 186 1.78 2.07 13.03
CA ALA A 186 3.02 1.84 13.76
C ALA A 186 3.78 0.61 13.24
N VAL A 187 3.12 -0.53 13.06
CA VAL A 187 3.77 -1.77 12.63
C VAL A 187 4.39 -1.60 11.24
N ILE A 188 3.60 -1.17 10.26
CA ILE A 188 4.13 -0.99 8.90
C ILE A 188 5.06 0.20 8.80
N GLY A 189 4.81 1.27 9.52
CA GLY A 189 5.73 2.41 9.60
C GLY A 189 7.12 1.99 10.08
N THR A 190 7.19 1.28 11.21
CA THR A 190 8.46 0.78 11.75
C THR A 190 9.16 -0.16 10.77
N ILE A 191 8.46 -1.16 10.22
CA ILE A 191 9.06 -2.11 9.26
C ILE A 191 9.56 -1.37 8.02
N SER A 192 8.78 -0.44 7.47
CA SER A 192 9.17 0.32 6.27
C SER A 192 10.41 1.17 6.52
N LEU A 193 10.43 1.92 7.63
CA LEU A 193 11.58 2.75 7.99
C LEU A 193 12.82 1.90 8.25
N THR A 194 12.69 0.76 8.92
CA THR A 194 13.79 -0.17 9.17
C THR A 194 14.35 -0.73 7.85
N VAL A 195 13.50 -1.21 6.96
CA VAL A 195 13.94 -1.74 5.65
C VAL A 195 14.63 -0.66 4.84
N PHE A 196 14.05 0.54 4.73
CA PHE A 196 14.65 1.64 3.98
C PHE A 196 15.97 2.15 4.62
N TYR A 197 16.10 2.09 5.93
CA TYR A 197 17.34 2.38 6.62
C TYR A 197 18.42 1.34 6.27
N ILE A 198 18.14 0.05 6.44
CA ILE A 198 19.07 -1.04 6.14
C ILE A 198 19.47 -1.06 4.66
N THR A 199 18.54 -0.75 3.77
CA THR A 199 18.80 -0.70 2.33
C THR A 199 19.37 0.65 1.86
N GLY A 200 19.66 1.59 2.77
CA GLY A 200 20.38 2.83 2.48
C GLY A 200 19.54 3.92 1.79
N TYR A 201 18.19 3.82 1.81
CA TYR A 201 17.30 4.89 1.34
C TYR A 201 17.00 5.93 2.43
N LEU A 202 17.26 5.60 3.71
CA LEU A 202 17.25 6.51 4.84
C LEU A 202 18.64 6.46 5.47
N THR A 203 19.47 7.48 5.25
CA THR A 203 20.79 7.56 5.86
C THR A 203 20.74 8.47 7.10
N THR A 204 21.50 8.11 8.12
CA THR A 204 21.73 8.97 9.30
C THR A 204 23.02 9.78 9.16
N ASP A 205 23.74 9.61 8.06
CA ASP A 205 24.98 10.33 7.82
C ASP A 205 24.68 11.80 7.50
N TYR A 206 25.22 12.73 8.30
CA TYR A 206 25.04 14.17 8.15
C TYR A 206 25.49 14.68 6.77
N ARG A 207 26.46 14.01 6.13
CA ARG A 207 26.89 14.29 4.76
C ARG A 207 25.80 13.93 3.74
N ALA A 208 25.08 12.83 3.97
CA ALA A 208 23.94 12.45 3.13
C ALA A 208 22.69 13.31 3.41
N ILE A 209 22.57 13.91 4.61
CA ILE A 209 21.56 14.94 4.90
C ILE A 209 21.85 16.23 4.12
N SER A 210 23.13 16.59 3.91
CA SER A 210 23.49 17.71 3.03
C SER A 210 23.28 17.37 1.54
N GLU A 211 23.35 16.08 1.17
CA GLU A 211 22.90 15.54 -0.12
C GLU A 211 21.39 15.23 -0.16
N LEU A 212 20.62 15.55 0.88
CA LEU A 212 19.17 15.67 0.83
C LEU A 212 18.73 16.73 -0.22
N SER A 213 19.71 17.17 -1.00
CA SER A 213 19.56 17.90 -2.26
C SER A 213 18.59 17.22 -3.23
N TRP A 214 18.33 15.90 -3.08
CA TRP A 214 17.25 15.27 -3.84
C TRP A 214 15.86 15.76 -3.38
N LEU A 215 15.67 16.11 -2.11
CA LEU A 215 14.47 16.82 -1.63
C LEU A 215 14.40 18.26 -2.17
N LEU A 216 15.54 18.84 -2.51
CA LEU A 216 15.69 20.21 -2.98
C LEU A 216 16.07 20.32 -4.45
N ARG A 217 16.26 19.19 -5.15
CA ARG A 217 16.59 19.16 -6.58
C ARG A 217 15.59 19.99 -7.38
N SER A 218 16.14 20.70 -8.34
CA SER A 218 15.47 21.62 -9.26
C SER A 218 14.08 21.10 -9.68
N SER A 219 13.08 21.97 -9.52
CA SER A 219 11.67 21.68 -9.75
C SER A 219 11.33 21.15 -11.15
N SER A 220 12.18 21.39 -12.16
CA SER A 220 11.90 21.02 -13.56
C SER A 220 12.02 19.51 -13.81
N ASP A 221 13.06 18.85 -13.27
CA ASP A 221 13.28 17.41 -13.54
C ASP A 221 12.27 16.51 -12.79
N TYR A 222 11.83 16.97 -11.62
CA TYR A 222 10.81 16.27 -10.83
C TYR A 222 9.39 16.47 -11.35
N MET A 223 9.06 17.66 -11.88
CA MET A 223 7.72 17.89 -12.42
C MET A 223 7.41 16.96 -13.59
N ASN A 224 8.40 16.68 -14.42
CA ASN A 224 8.26 15.75 -15.55
C ASN A 224 8.09 14.28 -15.14
N LEU A 225 8.50 13.92 -13.91
CA LEU A 225 8.37 12.57 -13.35
C LEU A 225 7.15 12.44 -12.40
N VAL A 226 6.93 13.47 -11.58
CA VAL A 226 5.88 13.48 -10.55
C VAL A 226 4.49 13.55 -11.17
N LEU A 227 4.27 14.44 -12.14
CA LEU A 227 2.96 14.61 -12.78
C LEU A 227 2.44 13.33 -13.45
N PRO A 228 3.23 12.60 -14.28
CA PRO A 228 2.78 11.31 -14.83
C PRO A 228 2.53 10.26 -13.75
N GLY A 229 3.37 10.16 -12.72
CA GLY A 229 3.22 9.17 -11.64
C GLY A 229 1.95 9.37 -10.83
N PHE A 230 1.67 10.61 -10.41
CA PHE A 230 0.41 10.93 -9.73
C PHE A 230 -0.79 10.83 -10.67
N GLY A 231 -0.64 11.26 -11.94
CA GLY A 231 -1.69 11.18 -12.94
C GLY A 231 -2.11 9.74 -13.22
N LEU A 232 -1.15 8.83 -13.46
CA LEU A 232 -1.43 7.41 -13.65
C LEU A 232 -2.08 6.78 -12.41
N THR A 233 -1.59 7.10 -11.21
CA THR A 233 -2.20 6.64 -9.96
C THR A 233 -3.66 7.09 -9.86
N LEU A 234 -3.95 8.35 -10.22
CA LEU A 234 -5.32 8.88 -10.22
C LEU A 234 -6.21 8.18 -11.25
N VAL A 235 -5.71 7.94 -12.45
CA VAL A 235 -6.43 7.20 -13.50
C VAL A 235 -6.78 5.79 -13.03
N PHE A 236 -5.83 5.05 -12.43
CA PHE A 236 -6.10 3.72 -11.88
C PHE A 236 -7.14 3.73 -10.76
N ILE A 237 -7.03 4.69 -9.84
CA ILE A 237 -8.02 4.88 -8.77
C ILE A 237 -9.41 5.16 -9.36
N LEU A 238 -9.53 6.06 -10.33
CA LEU A 238 -10.79 6.39 -10.99
C LEU A 238 -11.38 5.20 -11.75
N ALA A 239 -10.55 4.46 -12.50
CA ALA A 239 -10.97 3.25 -13.20
C ALA A 239 -11.48 2.17 -12.23
N TYR A 240 -10.79 1.97 -11.11
CA TYR A 240 -11.23 1.05 -10.07
C TYR A 240 -12.57 1.47 -9.43
N ILE A 241 -12.74 2.76 -9.13
CA ILE A 241 -13.99 3.32 -8.60
C ILE A 241 -15.12 3.03 -9.59
N PHE A 242 -14.89 3.28 -10.89
CA PHE A 242 -15.87 3.04 -11.94
C PHE A 242 -16.31 1.57 -11.96
N LEU A 243 -15.34 0.62 -11.91
CA LEU A 243 -15.63 -0.82 -11.87
C LEU A 243 -16.33 -1.29 -10.59
N GLN A 244 -16.32 -0.52 -9.50
CA GLN A 244 -17.00 -0.86 -8.24
C GLN A 244 -18.39 -0.23 -8.12
N ILE A 245 -18.71 0.77 -8.94
CA ILE A 245 -19.98 1.50 -8.90
C ILE A 245 -20.96 0.95 -9.96
N TYR A 246 -20.43 0.44 -11.06
CA TYR A 246 -21.19 -0.19 -12.17
C TYR A 246 -20.89 -1.70 -12.21
#